data_495b6488c15a54c79cd853d585a089d6
#
_entry.id   495b6488c15a54c79cd853d585a089d6
#
_cell.length_a   1.000
_cell.length_b   1.000
_cell.length_c   1.000
_cell.angle_alpha   90.00
_cell.angle_beta   90.00
_cell.angle_gamma   90.00
#
_symmetry.space_group_name_H-M   'P 1'
#
loop_
_entity.id
_entity.type
_entity.pdbx_description
1 polymer ?
#
loop_
_entity_poly.entity_id
_entity_poly.type
_entity_poly.pdbx_seq_one_letter_code
_entity_poly.pdbx_strand_id
1 'polypeptide(L)'
;MKLLALYFLLAASVVNAATAATLHIAIVTAQAFESPNRGKSFAGIQTRPERSIQRAVELALFESTTSFDASGIDAQLKIIDLNKDRPLKEQIEQIHPEALVLVDTPKAEFIELARLFHELNRVTVNVRHSDALLRDQLCLPTLYHTIPSDRMYFDALSQFLIYRGWRKVLIVHGSTDNDKQRTEILKQSLEKFGADISEIREFTLSHHPDDRDKNKPEFLTGGASYDVVAVIDSAYDFGRYIQYSTRRARPVVGDVGLTPMGWHRTLERYGAPQLNERFQTFLPDQPLSATEALSDTEFAAWSAVKLITNSLHVIDSTDSVIQP
;
A
#
# COMPACT_ATOMS: atom_id res chain seq x y z
N MET A 1 -54.80 -60.41 -28.07
CA MET A 1 -53.36 -60.10 -28.02
C MET A 1 -53.17 -58.62 -28.28
N LYS A 2 -52.96 -57.88 -27.26
CA LYS A 2 -52.72 -56.39 -27.34
C LYS A 2 -51.27 -56.14 -26.98
N LEU A 3 -50.46 -55.68 -27.96
CA LEU A 3 -49.08 -55.16 -27.70
C LEU A 3 -49.15 -53.80 -27.00
N LEU A 4 -48.61 -53.77 -25.82
CA LEU A 4 -48.31 -52.46 -25.13
C LEU A 4 -46.95 -52.00 -25.64
N ALA A 5 -46.94 -50.90 -26.38
CA ALA A 5 -45.73 -50.17 -26.72
C ALA A 5 -45.34 -49.26 -25.55
N LEU A 6 -44.20 -49.56 -24.93
CA LEU A 6 -43.62 -48.75 -23.84
C LEU A 6 -42.76 -47.61 -24.46
N TYR A 7 -43.26 -46.38 -24.47
CA TYR A 7 -42.49 -45.22 -24.86
C TYR A 7 -41.59 -44.79 -23.67
N PHE A 8 -40.29 -45.04 -23.79
CA PHE A 8 -39.30 -44.45 -22.95
C PHE A 8 -39.08 -42.99 -23.41
N LEU A 9 -39.65 -42.04 -22.68
CA LEU A 9 -39.29 -40.66 -22.81
C LEU A 9 -37.91 -40.45 -22.13
N LEU A 10 -36.83 -40.39 -22.93
CA LEU A 10 -35.56 -39.82 -22.50
C LEU A 10 -35.75 -38.31 -22.31
N ALA A 11 -35.98 -37.86 -21.08
CA ALA A 11 -35.84 -36.47 -20.74
C ALA A 11 -34.33 -36.17 -20.74
N ALA A 12 -33.85 -35.60 -21.85
CA ALA A 12 -32.53 -34.97 -21.91
C ALA A 12 -32.58 -33.74 -21.00
N SER A 13 -32.12 -33.87 -19.77
CA SER A 13 -31.82 -32.75 -18.93
C SER A 13 -30.66 -31.96 -19.59
N VAL A 14 -31.01 -30.89 -20.25
CA VAL A 14 -30.05 -29.89 -20.67
C VAL A 14 -29.49 -29.29 -19.36
N VAL A 15 -28.35 -29.83 -18.92
CA VAL A 15 -27.56 -29.16 -17.91
C VAL A 15 -27.07 -27.88 -18.58
N ASN A 16 -27.75 -26.78 -18.31
CA ASN A 16 -27.18 -25.48 -18.57
C ASN A 16 -25.92 -25.40 -17.73
N ALA A 17 -24.76 -25.63 -18.35
CA ALA A 17 -23.49 -25.24 -17.75
C ALA A 17 -23.55 -23.72 -17.56
N ALA A 18 -23.84 -23.29 -16.33
CA ALA A 18 -23.67 -21.90 -15.97
C ALA A 18 -22.23 -21.54 -16.36
N THR A 19 -22.08 -20.63 -17.29
CA THR A 19 -20.74 -20.11 -17.63
C THR A 19 -20.17 -19.50 -16.36
N ALA A 20 -19.08 -20.08 -15.87
CA ALA A 20 -18.40 -19.57 -14.69
C ALA A 20 -18.09 -18.07 -14.91
N ALA A 21 -18.47 -17.24 -13.97
CA ALA A 21 -18.13 -15.82 -14.03
C ALA A 21 -16.62 -15.67 -13.91
N THR A 22 -16.00 -14.80 -14.70
CA THR A 22 -14.55 -14.63 -14.65
C THR A 22 -14.22 -13.31 -13.93
N LEU A 23 -13.45 -13.39 -12.85
CA LEU A 23 -12.86 -12.24 -12.18
C LEU A 23 -11.51 -11.92 -12.80
N HIS A 24 -11.41 -10.83 -13.53
CA HIS A 24 -10.16 -10.36 -14.10
C HIS A 24 -9.44 -9.43 -13.13
N ILE A 25 -8.19 -9.73 -12.80
CA ILE A 25 -7.31 -8.89 -11.99
C ILE A 25 -6.07 -8.57 -12.82
N ALA A 26 -5.66 -7.32 -12.83
CA ALA A 26 -4.43 -6.89 -13.48
C ALA A 26 -3.49 -6.18 -12.49
N ILE A 27 -2.22 -6.51 -12.54
CA ILE A 27 -1.16 -5.75 -11.89
C ILE A 27 -0.44 -4.96 -12.96
N VAL A 28 -0.35 -3.64 -12.79
CA VAL A 28 0.45 -2.76 -13.65
C VAL A 28 1.68 -2.34 -12.86
N THR A 29 2.85 -2.74 -13.34
CA THR A 29 4.15 -2.39 -12.78
C THR A 29 4.95 -1.53 -13.76
N ALA A 30 6.00 -0.90 -13.28
CA ALA A 30 6.87 -0.08 -14.11
C ALA A 30 8.33 -0.18 -13.64
N GLN A 31 8.86 -1.39 -13.63
CA GLN A 31 10.22 -1.67 -13.15
C GLN A 31 11.29 -0.90 -13.96
N ALA A 32 11.06 -0.72 -15.26
CA ALA A 32 11.95 0.05 -16.14
C ALA A 32 11.96 1.56 -15.86
N PHE A 33 10.96 2.10 -15.15
CA PHE A 33 10.88 3.51 -14.76
C PHE A 33 11.54 3.78 -13.41
N GLU A 34 11.80 2.75 -12.65
CA GLU A 34 12.37 2.89 -11.32
C GLU A 34 13.89 3.00 -11.38
N SER A 35 14.44 3.73 -10.40
CA SER A 35 15.88 3.69 -10.17
C SER A 35 16.30 2.26 -9.83
N PRO A 36 17.50 1.80 -10.24
CA PRO A 36 18.02 0.49 -9.87
C PRO A 36 18.06 0.26 -8.34
N ASN A 37 17.87 1.31 -7.56
CA ASN A 37 17.72 1.29 -6.11
C ASN A 37 16.25 1.45 -5.69
N ARG A 38 15.36 0.59 -6.19
CA ARG A 38 13.99 0.50 -5.64
C ARG A 38 14.08 0.24 -4.13
N GLY A 39 13.45 1.12 -3.37
CA GLY A 39 13.57 1.10 -1.90
C GLY A 39 14.64 2.05 -1.35
N LYS A 40 14.65 2.21 -0.04
CA LYS A 40 15.59 3.09 0.65
C LYS A 40 16.96 2.42 0.75
N SER A 41 17.98 3.00 0.10
CA SER A 41 19.35 2.49 0.15
C SER A 41 20.30 3.49 0.80
N PHE A 42 21.32 2.98 1.46
CA PHE A 42 22.41 3.78 2.01
C PHE A 42 23.76 3.15 1.66
N ALA A 43 24.65 3.94 1.09
CA ALA A 43 25.98 3.49 0.67
C ALA A 43 25.92 2.18 -0.13
N GLY A 44 24.89 2.03 -1.00
CA GLY A 44 24.69 0.83 -1.82
C GLY A 44 24.02 -0.34 -1.08
N ILE A 45 23.70 -0.20 0.23
CA ILE A 45 23.01 -1.23 0.99
C ILE A 45 21.52 -0.87 1.04
N GLN A 46 20.66 -1.72 0.53
CA GLN A 46 19.21 -1.55 0.67
C GLN A 46 18.80 -1.73 2.14
N THR A 47 18.36 -0.64 2.76
CA THR A 47 17.87 -0.67 4.14
C THR A 47 16.39 -1.05 4.23
N ARG A 48 15.64 -0.82 3.16
CA ARG A 48 14.24 -1.23 2.99
C ARG A 48 14.03 -1.67 1.55
N PRO A 49 14.27 -2.94 1.22
CA PRO A 49 14.00 -3.46 -0.12
C PRO A 49 12.50 -3.38 -0.39
N GLU A 50 12.16 -2.86 -1.54
CA GLU A 50 10.79 -2.81 -2.03
C GLU A 50 10.60 -3.91 -3.06
N ARG A 51 9.71 -4.87 -2.78
CA ARG A 51 9.41 -5.99 -3.67
C ARG A 51 8.18 -5.70 -4.51
N SER A 52 8.03 -6.46 -5.60
CA SER A 52 6.78 -6.47 -6.37
C SER A 52 5.63 -7.00 -5.51
N ILE A 53 4.45 -6.43 -5.70
CA ILE A 53 3.22 -6.86 -5.04
C ILE A 53 2.69 -8.21 -5.54
N GLN A 54 3.26 -8.74 -6.64
CA GLN A 54 2.76 -9.94 -7.32
C GLN A 54 2.57 -11.12 -6.37
N ARG A 55 3.59 -11.45 -5.56
CA ARG A 55 3.52 -12.57 -4.61
C ARG A 55 2.35 -12.43 -3.62
N ALA A 56 2.08 -11.23 -3.16
CA ALA A 56 0.98 -10.96 -2.23
C ALA A 56 -0.39 -11.13 -2.88
N VAL A 57 -0.52 -10.71 -4.13
CA VAL A 57 -1.74 -10.91 -4.93
C VAL A 57 -1.96 -12.40 -5.23
N GLU A 58 -0.92 -13.11 -5.65
CA GLU A 58 -1.00 -14.56 -5.91
C GLU A 58 -1.37 -15.35 -4.66
N LEU A 59 -0.80 -15.01 -3.50
CA LEU A 59 -1.18 -15.60 -2.21
C LEU A 59 -2.66 -15.34 -1.90
N ALA A 60 -3.13 -14.11 -2.07
CA ALA A 60 -4.52 -13.75 -1.79
C ALA A 60 -5.50 -14.51 -2.69
N LEU A 61 -5.17 -14.68 -3.97
CA LEU A 61 -5.95 -15.48 -4.92
C LEU A 61 -5.95 -16.96 -4.51
N PHE A 62 -4.80 -17.53 -4.21
CA PHE A 62 -4.66 -18.90 -3.75
C PHE A 62 -5.50 -19.16 -2.48
N GLU A 63 -5.42 -18.28 -1.48
CA GLU A 63 -6.23 -18.39 -0.26
C GLU A 63 -7.73 -18.22 -0.50
N SER A 64 -8.13 -17.70 -1.65
CA SER A 64 -9.53 -17.46 -2.02
C SER A 64 -10.11 -18.51 -2.95
N THR A 65 -9.31 -19.50 -3.39
CA THR A 65 -9.71 -20.54 -4.36
C THR A 65 -10.99 -21.25 -3.94
N THR A 66 -11.09 -21.71 -2.68
CA THR A 66 -12.29 -22.40 -2.19
C THR A 66 -13.54 -21.51 -2.27
N SER A 67 -13.38 -20.21 -2.03
CA SER A 67 -14.47 -19.24 -2.12
C SER A 67 -14.88 -19.01 -3.57
N PHE A 68 -13.94 -18.93 -4.47
CA PHE A 68 -14.19 -18.79 -5.91
C PHE A 68 -14.89 -20.04 -6.46
N ASP A 69 -14.39 -21.24 -6.11
CA ASP A 69 -15.00 -22.51 -6.52
C ASP A 69 -16.45 -22.61 -6.05
N ALA A 70 -16.73 -22.22 -4.79
CA ALA A 70 -18.07 -22.23 -4.23
C ALA A 70 -19.03 -21.27 -4.93
N SER A 71 -18.53 -20.14 -5.43
CA SER A 71 -19.30 -19.12 -6.16
C SER A 71 -19.27 -19.31 -7.68
N GLY A 72 -18.62 -20.36 -8.20
CA GLY A 72 -18.50 -20.59 -9.64
C GLY A 72 -17.71 -19.51 -10.37
N ILE A 73 -16.72 -18.92 -9.71
CA ILE A 73 -15.89 -17.83 -10.26
C ILE A 73 -14.53 -18.38 -10.66
N ASP A 74 -14.07 -18.06 -11.88
CA ASP A 74 -12.69 -18.27 -12.33
C ASP A 74 -11.91 -16.96 -12.17
N ALA A 75 -10.79 -16.98 -11.43
CA ALA A 75 -9.98 -15.79 -11.19
C ALA A 75 -8.73 -15.80 -12.09
N GLN A 76 -8.59 -14.75 -12.91
CA GLN A 76 -7.49 -14.61 -13.85
C GLN A 76 -6.61 -13.41 -13.49
N LEU A 77 -5.31 -13.66 -13.30
CA LEU A 77 -4.31 -12.62 -13.04
C LEU A 77 -3.51 -12.32 -14.30
N LYS A 78 -3.41 -11.04 -14.66
CA LYS A 78 -2.55 -10.54 -15.71
C LYS A 78 -1.55 -9.54 -15.14
N ILE A 79 -0.28 -9.69 -15.49
CA ILE A 79 0.78 -8.77 -15.07
C ILE A 79 1.26 -8.00 -16.30
N ILE A 80 1.37 -6.69 -16.17
CA ILE A 80 1.83 -5.77 -17.20
C ILE A 80 2.96 -4.95 -16.63
N ASP A 81 4.15 -5.14 -17.16
CA ASP A 81 5.30 -4.30 -16.88
C ASP A 81 5.43 -3.24 -17.99
N LEU A 82 5.30 -1.97 -17.58
CA LEU A 82 5.28 -0.86 -18.52
C LEU A 82 6.66 -0.62 -19.12
N ASN A 83 6.67 -0.36 -20.42
CA ASN A 83 7.85 0.05 -21.15
C ASN A 83 7.89 1.58 -21.31
N LYS A 84 9.03 2.22 -21.01
CA LYS A 84 9.24 3.67 -21.14
C LYS A 84 9.08 4.20 -22.57
N ASP A 85 9.41 3.35 -23.54
CA ASP A 85 9.47 3.73 -24.96
C ASP A 85 8.12 3.64 -25.67
N ARG A 86 7.06 3.25 -24.95
CA ARG A 86 5.72 3.09 -25.51
C ARG A 86 4.70 3.95 -24.76
N PRO A 87 3.70 4.53 -25.46
CA PRO A 87 2.61 5.27 -24.83
C PRO A 87 1.86 4.40 -23.80
N LEU A 88 1.56 4.93 -22.62
CA LEU A 88 0.83 4.22 -21.58
C LEU A 88 -0.52 3.69 -22.06
N LYS A 89 -1.25 4.49 -22.83
CA LYS A 89 -2.56 4.14 -23.36
C LYS A 89 -2.54 2.84 -24.17
N GLU A 90 -1.57 2.66 -25.06
CA GLU A 90 -1.45 1.44 -25.87
C GLU A 90 -1.14 0.21 -25.00
N GLN A 91 -0.38 0.41 -23.95
CA GLN A 91 0.04 -0.70 -23.08
C GLN A 91 -1.10 -1.22 -22.20
N ILE A 92 -2.03 -0.36 -21.81
CA ILE A 92 -3.19 -0.72 -21.00
C ILE A 92 -4.37 -1.28 -21.82
N GLU A 93 -4.38 -1.15 -23.13
CA GLU A 93 -5.41 -1.72 -24.01
C GLU A 93 -5.52 -3.25 -23.91
N GLN A 94 -4.43 -3.91 -23.61
CA GLN A 94 -4.39 -5.36 -23.41
C GLN A 94 -5.04 -5.84 -22.09
N ILE A 95 -5.39 -4.93 -21.18
CA ILE A 95 -6.08 -5.24 -19.92
C ILE A 95 -7.56 -5.46 -20.23
N HIS A 96 -8.14 -6.52 -19.67
CA HIS A 96 -9.57 -6.78 -19.82
C HIS A 96 -10.40 -5.56 -19.35
N PRO A 97 -11.46 -5.15 -20.07
CA PRO A 97 -12.23 -3.95 -19.71
C PRO A 97 -12.79 -3.96 -18.28
N GLU A 98 -13.21 -5.11 -17.80
CA GLU A 98 -13.79 -5.29 -16.46
C GLU A 98 -12.75 -5.66 -15.39
N ALA A 99 -11.46 -5.64 -15.73
CA ALA A 99 -10.43 -6.00 -14.76
C ALA A 99 -10.34 -4.99 -13.63
N LEU A 100 -10.21 -5.52 -12.40
CA LEU A 100 -9.70 -4.76 -11.28
C LEU A 100 -8.21 -4.52 -11.48
N VAL A 101 -7.79 -3.26 -11.46
CA VAL A 101 -6.40 -2.90 -11.73
C VAL A 101 -5.69 -2.47 -10.47
N LEU A 102 -4.67 -3.22 -10.04
CA LEU A 102 -3.75 -2.82 -8.99
C LEU A 102 -2.54 -2.12 -9.63
N VAL A 103 -2.26 -0.90 -9.22
CA VAL A 103 -1.19 -0.10 -9.83
C VAL A 103 -0.02 0.03 -8.86
N ASP A 104 1.12 -0.54 -9.25
CA ASP A 104 2.40 -0.52 -8.53
C ASP A 104 3.48 0.14 -9.39
N THR A 105 3.34 1.45 -9.61
CA THR A 105 4.21 2.25 -10.45
C THR A 105 4.73 3.47 -9.67
N PRO A 106 5.76 4.18 -10.14
CA PRO A 106 6.14 5.47 -9.58
C PRO A 106 5.01 6.48 -9.64
N LYS A 107 5.08 7.53 -8.81
CA LYS A 107 3.97 8.46 -8.57
C LYS A 107 3.47 9.18 -9.83
N ALA A 108 4.38 9.58 -10.72
CA ALA A 108 4.02 10.32 -11.94
C ALA A 108 3.19 9.44 -12.87
N GLU A 109 3.66 8.23 -13.14
CA GLU A 109 2.99 7.22 -13.96
C GLU A 109 1.68 6.77 -13.31
N PHE A 110 1.66 6.62 -11.98
CA PHE A 110 0.46 6.28 -11.23
C PHE A 110 -0.67 7.30 -11.46
N ILE A 111 -0.38 8.59 -11.36
CA ILE A 111 -1.38 9.65 -11.54
C ILE A 111 -1.93 9.65 -12.97
N GLU A 112 -1.06 9.46 -13.97
CA GLU A 112 -1.47 9.38 -15.37
C GLU A 112 -2.34 8.15 -15.61
N LEU A 113 -1.93 6.98 -15.13
CA LEU A 113 -2.70 5.74 -15.24
C LEU A 113 -4.06 5.84 -14.53
N ALA A 114 -4.11 6.41 -13.32
CA ALA A 114 -5.36 6.58 -12.60
C ALA A 114 -6.37 7.42 -13.37
N ARG A 115 -5.91 8.48 -14.06
CA ARG A 115 -6.76 9.30 -14.95
C ARG A 115 -7.23 8.52 -16.18
N LEU A 116 -6.31 7.82 -16.86
CA LEU A 116 -6.64 6.99 -18.03
C LEU A 116 -7.65 5.89 -17.69
N PHE A 117 -7.46 5.19 -16.57
CA PHE A 117 -8.39 4.18 -16.11
C PHE A 117 -9.75 4.78 -15.71
N HIS A 118 -9.76 5.97 -15.12
CA HIS A 118 -11.00 6.69 -14.83
C HIS A 118 -11.78 7.04 -16.11
N GLU A 119 -11.11 7.57 -17.14
CA GLU A 119 -11.72 7.85 -18.43
C GLU A 119 -12.32 6.59 -19.09
N LEU A 120 -11.69 5.43 -18.85
CA LEU A 120 -12.18 4.13 -19.31
C LEU A 120 -13.19 3.47 -18.34
N ASN A 121 -13.61 4.18 -17.29
CA ASN A 121 -14.51 3.68 -16.22
C ASN A 121 -14.03 2.36 -15.58
N ARG A 122 -12.71 2.22 -15.38
CA ARG A 122 -12.10 1.02 -14.79
C ARG A 122 -11.79 1.22 -13.33
N VAL A 123 -12.11 0.22 -12.52
CA VAL A 123 -11.77 0.20 -11.10
C VAL A 123 -10.27 0.03 -10.91
N THR A 124 -9.67 1.00 -10.24
CA THR A 124 -8.24 1.06 -9.96
C THR A 124 -7.99 1.07 -8.46
N VAL A 125 -7.00 0.33 -7.99
CA VAL A 125 -6.61 0.29 -6.58
C VAL A 125 -5.20 0.81 -6.40
N ASN A 126 -5.08 1.84 -5.58
CA ASN A 126 -3.81 2.34 -5.08
C ASN A 126 -3.34 1.49 -3.91
N VAL A 127 -2.26 0.79 -4.10
CA VAL A 127 -1.63 -0.09 -3.10
C VAL A 127 -0.30 0.46 -2.58
N ARG A 128 0.17 1.60 -3.11
CA ARG A 128 1.54 2.08 -2.90
C ARG A 128 1.64 3.50 -2.34
N HIS A 129 0.85 4.45 -2.86
CA HIS A 129 1.04 5.86 -2.59
C HIS A 129 0.17 6.35 -1.43
N SER A 130 0.82 6.85 -0.37
CA SER A 130 0.18 7.41 0.83
C SER A 130 -0.21 8.88 0.67
N ASP A 131 0.15 9.53 -0.42
CA ASP A 131 -0.06 10.94 -0.66
C ASP A 131 -1.53 11.36 -0.44
N ALA A 132 -1.75 12.36 0.40
CA ALA A 132 -3.07 12.92 0.68
C ALA A 132 -3.71 13.52 -0.59
N LEU A 133 -2.90 14.09 -1.49
CA LEU A 133 -3.33 14.67 -2.77
C LEU A 133 -4.18 13.69 -3.60
N LEU A 134 -3.88 12.40 -3.56
CA LEU A 134 -4.64 11.39 -4.31
C LEU A 134 -6.08 11.22 -3.84
N ARG A 135 -6.36 11.58 -2.57
CA ARG A 135 -7.70 11.52 -1.97
C ARG A 135 -8.40 12.86 -1.94
N ASP A 136 -7.63 13.95 -1.76
CA ASP A 136 -8.18 15.28 -1.57
C ASP A 136 -8.38 16.01 -2.91
N GLN A 137 -7.39 16.00 -3.80
CA GLN A 137 -7.40 16.76 -5.06
C GLN A 137 -7.72 15.91 -6.29
N LEU A 138 -7.12 14.72 -6.39
CA LEU A 138 -7.39 13.83 -7.53
C LEU A 138 -8.78 13.18 -7.41
N CYS A 139 -9.14 12.69 -6.24
CA CYS A 139 -10.45 12.16 -5.81
C CYS A 139 -11.30 11.54 -6.94
N LEU A 140 -10.73 10.59 -7.68
CA LEU A 140 -11.43 9.93 -8.79
C LEU A 140 -12.39 8.85 -8.26
N PRO A 141 -13.67 8.82 -8.69
CA PRO A 141 -14.66 7.83 -8.23
C PRO A 141 -14.28 6.37 -8.48
N THR A 142 -13.42 6.10 -9.46
CA THR A 142 -12.95 4.75 -9.81
C THR A 142 -11.65 4.38 -9.11
N LEU A 143 -11.05 5.29 -8.31
CA LEU A 143 -9.79 5.07 -7.61
C LEU A 143 -10.03 4.73 -6.15
N TYR A 144 -9.74 3.50 -5.78
CA TYR A 144 -9.79 3.00 -4.40
C TYR A 144 -8.38 2.94 -3.79
N HIS A 145 -8.31 2.91 -2.47
CA HIS A 145 -7.04 2.91 -1.75
C HIS A 145 -7.05 1.88 -0.63
N THR A 146 -6.15 0.94 -0.67
CA THR A 146 -5.91 -0.03 0.42
C THR A 146 -4.67 0.30 1.24
N ILE A 147 -3.78 1.14 0.71
CA ILE A 147 -2.67 1.72 1.49
C ILE A 147 -3.18 2.89 2.35
N PRO A 148 -2.75 3.05 3.61
CA PRO A 148 -3.10 4.22 4.42
C PRO A 148 -2.55 5.52 3.82
N SER A 149 -3.25 6.65 4.03
CA SER A 149 -2.74 7.97 3.66
C SER A 149 -1.73 8.51 4.67
N ASP A 150 -0.90 9.47 4.27
CA ASP A 150 -0.02 10.20 5.19
C ASP A 150 -0.79 10.75 6.40
N ARG A 151 -2.02 11.24 6.19
CA ARG A 151 -2.89 11.69 7.28
C ARG A 151 -3.23 10.54 8.26
N MET A 152 -3.55 9.35 7.76
CA MET A 152 -3.84 8.19 8.61
C MET A 152 -2.60 7.76 9.39
N TYR A 153 -1.43 7.76 8.76
CA TYR A 153 -0.18 7.44 9.43
C TYR A 153 0.15 8.45 10.53
N PHE A 154 0.02 9.75 10.24
CA PHE A 154 0.31 10.78 11.24
C PHE A 154 -0.75 10.88 12.33
N ASP A 155 -2.01 10.59 12.03
CA ASP A 155 -3.05 10.46 13.05
C ASP A 155 -2.72 9.30 14.02
N ALA A 156 -2.32 8.14 13.50
CA ALA A 156 -1.92 7.00 14.32
C ALA A 156 -0.67 7.32 15.17
N LEU A 157 0.32 7.98 14.57
CA LEU A 157 1.51 8.43 15.28
C LEU A 157 1.16 9.40 16.40
N SER A 158 0.36 10.43 16.11
CA SER A 158 -0.04 11.45 17.08
C SER A 158 -0.80 10.83 18.25
N GLN A 159 -1.73 9.92 18.00
CA GLN A 159 -2.43 9.16 19.05
C GLN A 159 -1.45 8.38 19.94
N PHE A 160 -0.46 7.71 19.32
CA PHE A 160 0.56 6.98 20.06
C PHE A 160 1.41 7.91 20.93
N LEU A 161 1.80 9.09 20.43
CA LEU A 161 2.57 10.06 21.21
C LEU A 161 1.79 10.52 22.45
N ILE A 162 0.51 10.85 22.28
CA ILE A 162 -0.37 11.25 23.40
C ILE A 162 -0.54 10.11 24.39
N TYR A 163 -0.75 8.89 23.92
CA TYR A 163 -0.83 7.69 24.77
C TYR A 163 0.44 7.50 25.61
N ARG A 164 1.63 7.80 25.04
CA ARG A 164 2.93 7.73 25.72
C ARG A 164 3.19 8.93 26.65
N GLY A 165 2.34 9.95 26.65
CA GLY A 165 2.55 11.19 27.39
C GLY A 165 3.62 12.11 26.76
N TRP A 166 4.04 11.87 25.52
CA TRP A 166 5.00 12.67 24.78
C TRP A 166 4.26 13.80 24.05
N ARG A 167 3.97 14.86 24.77
CA ARG A 167 3.09 15.93 24.29
C ARG A 167 3.80 17.04 23.56
N LYS A 168 5.08 17.31 23.87
CA LYS A 168 5.87 18.37 23.24
C LYS A 168 6.71 17.82 22.12
N VAL A 169 6.40 18.20 20.89
CA VAL A 169 7.02 17.66 19.67
C VAL A 169 7.90 18.72 19.02
N LEU A 170 9.17 18.41 18.79
CA LEU A 170 10.05 19.14 17.91
C LEU A 170 9.97 18.52 16.53
N ILE A 171 9.59 19.29 15.50
CA ILE A 171 9.54 18.80 14.11
C ILE A 171 10.82 19.23 13.40
N VAL A 172 11.48 18.26 12.75
CA VAL A 172 12.65 18.49 11.90
C VAL A 172 12.34 17.94 10.51
N HIS A 173 12.36 18.78 9.47
CA HIS A 173 11.92 18.36 8.14
C HIS A 173 12.88 18.77 7.04
N GLY A 174 12.83 18.06 5.90
CA GLY A 174 13.59 18.41 4.71
C GLY A 174 13.03 19.62 3.98
N SER A 175 13.82 20.13 3.03
CA SER A 175 13.49 21.34 2.27
C SER A 175 12.62 21.07 1.03
N THR A 176 12.33 19.79 0.67
CA THR A 176 11.52 19.47 -0.49
C THR A 176 10.04 19.86 -0.30
N ASP A 177 9.34 20.13 -1.39
CA ASP A 177 7.91 20.44 -1.33
C ASP A 177 7.09 19.30 -0.73
N ASN A 178 7.50 18.05 -0.99
CA ASN A 178 6.88 16.88 -0.39
C ASN A 178 7.06 16.85 1.14
N ASP A 179 8.27 17.15 1.64
CA ASP A 179 8.53 17.20 3.08
C ASP A 179 7.74 18.33 3.75
N LYS A 180 7.66 19.50 3.11
CA LYS A 180 6.86 20.63 3.60
C LYS A 180 5.37 20.29 3.67
N GLN A 181 4.82 19.66 2.62
CA GLN A 181 3.43 19.23 2.60
C GLN A 181 3.13 18.19 3.69
N ARG A 182 3.99 17.19 3.84
CA ARG A 182 3.85 16.16 4.88
C ARG A 182 4.02 16.73 6.30
N THR A 183 4.89 17.72 6.46
CA THR A 183 5.05 18.45 7.73
C THR A 183 3.76 19.17 8.14
N GLU A 184 3.07 19.79 7.19
CA GLU A 184 1.78 20.42 7.47
C GLU A 184 0.68 19.42 7.84
N ILE A 185 0.66 18.24 7.20
CA ILE A 185 -0.25 17.15 7.57
C ILE A 185 0.07 16.64 8.99
N LEU A 186 1.34 16.43 9.32
CA LEU A 186 1.75 16.01 10.67
C LEU A 186 1.34 17.06 11.71
N LYS A 187 1.56 18.33 11.43
CA LYS A 187 1.17 19.45 12.32
C LYS A 187 -0.34 19.40 12.62
N GLN A 188 -1.18 19.29 11.57
CA GLN A 188 -2.63 19.17 11.73
C GLN A 188 -3.03 17.96 12.57
N SER A 189 -2.36 16.81 12.38
CA SER A 189 -2.59 15.61 13.17
C SER A 189 -2.18 15.78 14.63
N LEU A 190 -1.04 16.40 14.92
CA LEU A 190 -0.59 16.70 16.28
C LEU A 190 -1.57 17.63 17.00
N GLU A 191 -1.98 18.72 16.37
CA GLU A 191 -2.97 19.68 16.90
C GLU A 191 -4.33 18.99 17.16
N LYS A 192 -4.79 18.14 16.23
CA LYS A 192 -6.03 17.37 16.35
C LYS A 192 -6.06 16.49 17.60
N PHE A 193 -4.94 15.87 17.96
CA PHE A 193 -4.84 14.98 19.12
C PHE A 193 -4.29 15.65 20.38
N GLY A 194 -4.08 16.97 20.37
CA GLY A 194 -3.71 17.75 21.55
C GLY A 194 -2.23 17.63 21.94
N ALA A 195 -1.36 17.51 20.96
CA ALA A 195 0.08 17.67 21.14
C ALA A 195 0.49 19.11 20.90
N ASP A 196 1.51 19.58 21.64
CA ASP A 196 2.11 20.90 21.49
C ASP A 196 3.31 20.82 20.56
N ILE A 197 3.36 21.66 19.54
CA ILE A 197 4.52 21.78 18.66
C ILE A 197 5.48 22.78 19.31
N SER A 198 6.65 22.27 19.74
CA SER A 198 7.67 23.07 20.39
C SER A 198 8.33 24.04 19.41
N GLU A 199 8.84 23.51 18.32
CA GLU A 199 9.43 24.25 17.20
C GLU A 199 9.36 23.40 15.93
N ILE A 200 9.49 24.08 14.77
CA ILE A 200 9.63 23.45 13.45
C ILE A 200 10.94 23.94 12.86
N ARG A 201 11.80 23.03 12.43
CA ARG A 201 13.13 23.34 11.91
C ARG A 201 13.37 22.61 10.59
N GLU A 202 13.89 23.34 9.62
CA GLU A 202 14.24 22.80 8.31
C GLU A 202 15.72 22.40 8.28
N PHE A 203 16.03 21.23 7.74
CA PHE A 203 17.37 20.87 7.29
C PHE A 203 17.44 20.93 5.77
N THR A 204 18.61 21.28 5.24
CA THR A 204 18.84 21.34 3.79
C THR A 204 19.97 20.42 3.43
N LEU A 205 19.69 19.38 2.65
CA LEU A 205 20.73 18.50 2.10
C LEU A 205 21.50 19.29 1.04
N SER A 206 22.72 19.70 1.37
CA SER A 206 23.61 20.46 0.50
C SER A 206 25.02 19.89 0.55
N HIS A 207 25.73 19.94 -0.57
CA HIS A 207 27.16 19.62 -0.65
C HIS A 207 28.03 20.80 -0.21
N HIS A 208 27.43 21.97 0.11
CA HIS A 208 28.17 23.17 0.50
C HIS A 208 28.68 23.04 1.95
N PRO A 209 29.97 23.31 2.22
CA PRO A 209 30.55 23.16 3.56
C PRO A 209 29.83 23.97 4.66
N ASP A 210 29.36 25.18 4.35
CA ASP A 210 28.68 26.07 5.31
C ASP A 210 27.30 25.52 5.77
N ASP A 211 26.62 24.73 4.95
CA ASP A 211 25.35 24.12 5.31
C ASP A 211 25.54 22.87 6.16
N ARG A 212 26.72 22.25 6.10
CA ARG A 212 27.03 21.06 6.89
C ARG A 212 26.94 21.30 8.40
N ASP A 213 27.35 22.49 8.86
CA ASP A 213 27.29 22.82 10.28
C ASP A 213 25.86 23.12 10.73
N LYS A 214 25.04 23.74 9.88
CA LYS A 214 23.63 24.02 10.16
C LYS A 214 22.79 22.73 10.27
N ASN A 215 23.18 21.67 9.56
CA ASN A 215 22.50 20.40 9.52
C ASN A 215 22.98 19.40 10.61
N LYS A 216 23.85 19.80 11.53
CA LYS A 216 24.24 18.93 12.65
C LYS A 216 23.03 18.60 13.51
N PRO A 217 22.70 17.32 13.74
CA PRO A 217 21.55 16.92 14.55
C PRO A 217 21.53 17.59 15.94
N GLU A 218 22.70 17.78 16.55
CA GLU A 218 22.83 18.42 17.87
C GLU A 218 22.36 19.88 17.84
N PHE A 219 22.57 20.61 16.75
CA PHE A 219 22.07 21.99 16.59
C PHE A 219 20.59 22.00 16.29
N LEU A 220 20.15 21.15 15.36
CA LEU A 220 18.73 21.04 14.99
C LEU A 220 17.85 20.57 16.15
N THR A 221 18.42 19.87 17.12
CA THR A 221 17.69 19.38 18.29
C THR A 221 18.08 20.10 19.59
N GLY A 222 18.94 21.15 19.53
CA GLY A 222 19.36 21.95 20.67
C GLY A 222 18.40 23.10 20.98
N GLY A 223 18.48 23.66 22.21
CA GLY A 223 17.79 24.90 22.61
C GLY A 223 16.28 24.77 22.91
N ALA A 224 15.56 23.85 22.31
CA ALA A 224 14.14 23.65 22.53
C ALA A 224 13.84 22.68 23.69
N SER A 225 12.66 22.81 24.30
CA SER A 225 12.13 21.84 25.27
C SER A 225 11.11 20.96 24.58
N TYR A 226 11.40 19.67 24.45
CA TYR A 226 10.54 18.69 23.79
C TYR A 226 10.63 17.32 24.47
N ASP A 227 9.61 16.49 24.25
CA ASP A 227 9.56 15.09 24.69
C ASP A 227 10.02 14.15 23.58
N VAL A 228 9.81 14.53 22.32
CA VAL A 228 10.06 13.69 21.14
C VAL A 228 10.48 14.57 19.95
N VAL A 229 11.29 14.01 19.05
CA VAL A 229 11.66 14.63 17.77
C VAL A 229 10.93 13.89 16.65
N ALA A 230 10.09 14.60 15.91
CA ALA A 230 9.45 14.09 14.70
C ALA A 230 10.28 14.49 13.46
N VAL A 231 10.66 13.53 12.65
CA VAL A 231 11.50 13.73 11.46
C VAL A 231 10.69 13.43 10.20
N ILE A 232 10.64 14.39 9.30
CA ILE A 232 10.06 14.27 7.97
C ILE A 232 11.19 14.38 6.94
N ASP A 233 11.53 13.25 6.34
CA ASP A 233 12.65 13.10 5.41
C ASP A 233 12.31 12.08 4.34
N SER A 234 11.66 12.53 3.26
CA SER A 234 11.24 11.64 2.16
C SER A 234 12.42 11.04 1.40
N ALA A 235 13.58 11.71 1.41
CA ALA A 235 14.82 11.20 0.82
C ALA A 235 15.51 10.15 1.70
N TYR A 236 15.21 10.13 3.00
CA TYR A 236 15.81 9.21 3.97
C TYR A 236 17.33 9.36 4.12
N ASP A 237 17.87 10.52 3.82
CA ASP A 237 19.31 10.78 3.86
C ASP A 237 19.76 11.35 5.19
N PHE A 238 19.03 12.32 5.72
CA PHE A 238 19.36 12.98 6.99
C PHE A 238 18.87 12.17 8.20
N GLY A 239 17.65 11.66 8.14
CA GLY A 239 16.94 11.06 9.27
C GLY A 239 17.67 9.92 9.95
N ARG A 240 18.48 9.17 9.21
CA ARG A 240 19.25 8.04 9.75
C ARG A 240 20.33 8.44 10.75
N TYR A 241 20.86 9.66 10.66
CA TYR A 241 21.88 10.15 11.59
C TYR A 241 21.28 10.74 12.86
N ILE A 242 20.12 11.36 12.78
CA ILE A 242 19.50 12.08 13.89
C ILE A 242 19.15 11.17 15.06
N GLN A 243 18.82 9.90 14.82
CA GLN A 243 18.42 8.94 15.86
C GLN A 243 19.48 8.79 16.97
N TYR A 244 20.75 8.96 16.62
CA TYR A 244 21.90 8.72 17.52
C TYR A 244 22.60 9.98 17.96
N SER A 245 22.20 11.13 17.41
CA SER A 245 22.93 12.39 17.56
C SER A 245 22.05 13.55 18.03
N THR A 246 20.89 13.27 18.63
CA THR A 246 20.05 14.32 19.24
C THR A 246 20.73 14.93 20.45
N ARG A 247 20.58 16.26 20.62
CA ARG A 247 21.17 16.99 21.77
C ARG A 247 20.71 16.46 23.12
N ARG A 248 19.51 15.93 23.20
CA ARG A 248 18.95 15.26 24.37
C ARG A 248 18.54 13.83 23.95
N ALA A 249 18.74 12.87 24.82
CA ALA A 249 18.29 11.49 24.62
C ALA A 249 16.76 11.42 24.66
N ARG A 250 16.13 11.72 23.54
CA ARG A 250 14.67 11.68 23.35
C ARG A 250 14.32 10.74 22.20
N PRO A 251 13.14 10.14 22.20
CA PRO A 251 12.69 9.33 21.09
C PRO A 251 12.65 10.13 19.79
N VAL A 252 12.97 9.45 18.68
CA VAL A 252 12.82 9.98 17.33
C VAL A 252 11.72 9.19 16.64
N VAL A 253 10.82 9.89 15.96
CA VAL A 253 9.63 9.33 15.31
C VAL A 253 9.43 9.92 13.92
N GLY A 254 8.52 9.37 13.14
CA GLY A 254 8.20 9.86 11.80
C GLY A 254 8.77 8.97 10.70
N ASP A 255 9.53 9.51 9.77
CA ASP A 255 10.15 8.72 8.69
C ASP A 255 11.30 7.83 9.19
N VAL A 256 11.81 8.11 10.36
CA VAL A 256 12.87 7.35 11.04
C VAL A 256 12.54 7.13 12.52
N GLY A 257 13.22 6.20 13.15
CA GLY A 257 12.95 5.81 14.54
C GLY A 257 11.63 5.03 14.66
N LEU A 258 10.68 5.51 15.44
CA LEU A 258 9.34 4.93 15.51
C LEU A 258 8.51 5.44 14.33
N THR A 259 8.39 4.62 13.31
CA THR A 259 7.69 4.95 12.06
C THR A 259 6.30 4.32 12.06
N PRO A 260 5.23 5.09 11.79
CA PRO A 260 3.92 4.51 11.58
C PRO A 260 3.90 3.66 10.30
N MET A 261 3.30 2.48 10.39
CA MET A 261 3.26 1.52 9.29
C MET A 261 1.88 0.86 9.23
N GLY A 262 1.41 0.55 8.02
CA GLY A 262 0.18 -0.22 7.81
C GLY A 262 0.36 -1.70 8.17
N TRP A 263 1.59 -2.19 8.06
CA TRP A 263 1.96 -3.55 8.42
C TRP A 263 3.39 -3.63 8.95
N HIS A 264 3.61 -4.45 10.00
CA HIS A 264 4.94 -4.76 10.49
C HIS A 264 5.04 -6.21 10.98
N ARG A 265 6.16 -6.86 10.72
CA ARG A 265 6.39 -8.28 11.05
C ARG A 265 6.26 -8.62 12.55
N THR A 266 6.45 -7.64 13.43
CA THR A 266 6.31 -7.84 14.89
C THR A 266 4.90 -7.65 15.40
N LEU A 267 3.90 -7.46 14.52
CA LEU A 267 2.50 -7.44 14.92
C LEU A 267 2.06 -8.86 15.28
N GLU A 268 1.77 -9.11 16.56
CA GLU A 268 1.42 -10.44 17.09
C GLU A 268 -0.11 -10.63 17.28
N ARG A 269 -0.92 -9.73 16.71
CA ARG A 269 -2.38 -9.76 16.86
C ARG A 269 -3.07 -9.98 15.52
N TYR A 270 -4.36 -10.34 15.59
CA TYR A 270 -5.26 -10.42 14.44
C TYR A 270 -4.82 -11.39 13.34
N GLY A 271 -4.08 -12.44 13.68
CA GLY A 271 -3.60 -13.41 12.71
C GLY A 271 -2.38 -12.95 11.89
N ALA A 272 -1.73 -11.86 12.27
CA ALA A 272 -0.59 -11.32 11.54
C ALA A 272 0.62 -12.28 11.46
N PRO A 273 1.01 -13.00 12.54
CA PRO A 273 2.10 -13.98 12.44
C PRO A 273 1.80 -15.08 11.42
N GLN A 274 0.56 -15.60 11.41
CA GLN A 274 0.13 -16.65 10.49
C GLN A 274 0.13 -16.16 9.03
N LEU A 275 -0.30 -14.91 8.78
CA LEU A 275 -0.23 -14.33 7.44
C LEU A 275 1.23 -14.16 6.97
N ASN A 276 2.11 -13.68 7.84
CA ASN A 276 3.54 -13.58 7.52
C ASN A 276 4.16 -14.94 7.19
N GLU A 277 3.85 -15.98 7.96
CA GLU A 277 4.32 -17.34 7.72
C GLU A 277 3.84 -17.86 6.36
N ARG A 278 2.53 -17.74 6.07
CA ARG A 278 1.97 -18.14 4.76
C ARG A 278 2.62 -17.39 3.61
N PHE A 279 2.86 -16.09 3.77
CA PHE A 279 3.52 -15.29 2.75
C PHE A 279 4.97 -15.72 2.49
N GLN A 280 5.71 -16.04 3.54
CA GLN A 280 7.10 -16.52 3.44
C GLN A 280 7.22 -17.88 2.77
N THR A 281 6.26 -18.78 3.03
CA THR A 281 6.28 -20.18 2.58
C THR A 281 5.47 -20.43 1.30
N PHE A 282 4.73 -19.44 0.81
CA PHE A 282 3.78 -19.59 -0.31
C PHE A 282 4.41 -20.15 -1.60
N LEU A 283 5.64 -19.74 -1.93
CA LEU A 283 6.39 -20.28 -3.06
C LEU A 283 7.55 -21.14 -2.53
N PRO A 284 7.40 -22.48 -2.44
CA PRO A 284 8.41 -23.37 -1.85
C PRO A 284 9.78 -23.27 -2.54
N ASP A 285 9.79 -23.06 -3.87
CA ASP A 285 11.02 -22.95 -4.67
C ASP A 285 11.71 -21.58 -4.50
N GLN A 286 11.03 -20.60 -3.90
CA GLN A 286 11.52 -19.26 -3.65
C GLN A 286 11.16 -18.82 -2.23
N PRO A 287 11.60 -19.55 -1.20
CA PRO A 287 11.26 -19.20 0.18
C PRO A 287 11.90 -17.86 0.54
N LEU A 288 11.15 -17.03 1.26
CA LEU A 288 11.67 -15.82 1.85
C LEU A 288 12.32 -16.15 3.21
N SER A 289 13.33 -15.37 3.57
CA SER A 289 13.93 -15.51 4.91
C SER A 289 12.95 -15.07 6.00
N ALA A 290 13.15 -15.51 7.23
CA ALA A 290 12.32 -15.12 8.37
C ALA A 290 12.30 -13.60 8.63
N THR A 291 13.24 -12.86 8.07
CA THR A 291 13.30 -11.39 8.15
C THR A 291 12.51 -10.70 7.04
N GLU A 292 12.12 -11.42 5.99
CA GLU A 292 11.38 -10.91 4.84
C GLU A 292 9.88 -11.14 5.01
N ALA A 293 9.26 -10.41 5.91
CA ALA A 293 7.81 -10.37 6.07
C ALA A 293 7.14 -9.49 5.00
N LEU A 294 5.81 -9.51 4.96
CA LEU A 294 5.02 -8.58 4.17
C LEU A 294 5.44 -7.13 4.43
N SER A 295 5.54 -6.34 3.39
CA SER A 295 5.63 -4.88 3.44
C SER A 295 4.24 -4.23 3.47
N ASP A 296 4.17 -2.92 3.71
CA ASP A 296 2.92 -2.15 3.67
C ASP A 296 2.23 -2.30 2.30
N THR A 297 2.98 -2.17 1.21
CA THR A 297 2.50 -2.29 -0.17
C THR A 297 2.00 -3.70 -0.49
N GLU A 298 2.73 -4.72 -0.07
CA GLU A 298 2.31 -6.12 -0.25
C GLU A 298 1.06 -6.43 0.56
N PHE A 299 0.96 -5.95 1.81
CA PHE A 299 -0.25 -6.10 2.62
C PHE A 299 -1.44 -5.34 2.02
N ALA A 300 -1.23 -4.14 1.50
CA ALA A 300 -2.27 -3.37 0.81
C ALA A 300 -2.79 -4.11 -0.44
N ALA A 301 -1.89 -4.72 -1.21
CA ALA A 301 -2.25 -5.49 -2.40
C ALA A 301 -3.00 -6.80 -2.04
N TRP A 302 -2.54 -7.55 -1.05
CA TRP A 302 -3.24 -8.72 -0.51
C TRP A 302 -4.64 -8.33 -0.01
N SER A 303 -4.74 -7.23 0.73
CA SER A 303 -6.02 -6.72 1.25
C SER A 303 -6.99 -6.32 0.14
N ALA A 304 -6.50 -5.72 -0.96
CA ALA A 304 -7.33 -5.36 -2.11
C ALA A 304 -8.04 -6.58 -2.70
N VAL A 305 -7.32 -7.67 -2.91
CA VAL A 305 -7.89 -8.93 -3.42
C VAL A 305 -8.88 -9.53 -2.43
N LYS A 306 -8.51 -9.58 -1.13
CA LYS A 306 -9.41 -10.14 -0.09
C LYS A 306 -10.70 -9.35 0.08
N LEU A 307 -10.65 -8.02 -0.02
CA LEU A 307 -11.85 -7.18 0.02
C LEU A 307 -12.83 -7.52 -1.11
N ILE A 308 -12.33 -7.73 -2.32
CA ILE A 308 -13.16 -8.09 -3.46
C ILE A 308 -13.74 -9.49 -3.29
N THR A 309 -12.92 -10.47 -2.93
CA THR A 309 -13.40 -11.82 -2.67
C THR A 309 -14.53 -11.82 -1.64
N ASN A 310 -14.36 -11.08 -0.54
CA ASN A 310 -15.41 -10.98 0.48
C ASN A 310 -16.66 -10.25 -0.02
N SER A 311 -16.53 -9.27 -0.91
CA SER A 311 -17.67 -8.54 -1.48
C SER A 311 -18.51 -9.44 -2.40
N LEU A 312 -17.90 -10.35 -3.12
CA LEU A 312 -18.62 -11.33 -3.96
C LEU A 312 -19.54 -12.23 -3.11
N HIS A 313 -19.08 -12.67 -1.95
CA HIS A 313 -19.92 -13.46 -1.02
C HIS A 313 -21.13 -12.70 -0.49
N VAL A 314 -21.02 -11.40 -0.27
CA VAL A 314 -22.13 -10.58 0.20
C VAL A 314 -23.19 -10.43 -0.86
N ILE A 315 -22.80 -10.28 -2.13
CA ILE A 315 -23.73 -10.18 -3.26
C ILE A 315 -24.52 -11.49 -3.42
N ASP A 316 -23.87 -12.64 -3.45
CA ASP A 316 -24.54 -13.95 -3.55
C ASP A 316 -25.52 -14.18 -2.39
N SER A 317 -25.17 -13.77 -1.17
CA SER A 317 -26.04 -13.91 0.00
C SER A 317 -27.26 -12.98 -0.02
N THR A 318 -27.15 -11.82 -0.65
CA THR A 318 -28.27 -10.85 -0.77
C THR A 318 -29.25 -11.26 -1.88
N ASP A 319 -28.77 -11.82 -2.99
CA ASP A 319 -29.63 -12.32 -4.06
C ASP A 319 -30.46 -13.55 -3.60
N SER A 320 -29.97 -14.35 -2.66
CA SER A 320 -30.71 -15.45 -2.04
C SER A 320 -31.82 -15.00 -1.07
N VAL A 321 -31.78 -13.76 -0.60
CA VAL A 321 -32.78 -13.18 0.35
C VAL A 321 -33.91 -12.42 -0.37
N ILE A 322 -33.75 -12.10 -1.66
CA ILE A 322 -34.73 -11.31 -2.45
C ILE A 322 -35.58 -12.20 -3.38
N GLN A 323 -35.62 -13.50 -3.20
CA GLN A 323 -36.64 -14.33 -3.87
C GLN A 323 -37.89 -14.39 -3.00
N PRO A 324 -39.06 -13.93 -3.56
CA PRO A 324 -40.33 -13.88 -2.82
C PRO A 324 -40.91 -15.26 -2.52
#